data_f1f37d72510e3af61671852462d4c199
#
_entry.id   f1f37d72510e3af61671852462d4c199
#
_cell.length_a   1.000
_cell.length_b   1.000
_cell.length_c   1.000
_cell.angle_alpha   90.00
_cell.angle_beta   90.00
_cell.angle_gamma   90.00
#
_symmetry.space_group_name_H-M   'P 1'
#
loop_
_entity.id
_entity.type
_entity.pdbx_description
1 polymer ?
#
loop_
_entity_poly.entity_id
_entity_poly.type
_entity_poly.pdbx_seq_one_letter_code
_entity_poly.pdbx_strand_id
1 'polypeptide(L)'
;MVVRAKFRLNSYTTEMYDKWVDNKSVEKVEKRTLNFTPVYGTGSEENKAFWDATPTGSLQLGVVNQDAWKQFELGKDYYLDLTLAE
;
A
#
# COMPACT_ATOMS: atom_id res chain seq x y z
N MET A 1 -18.86 3.27 -10.82
CA MET A 1 -18.17 4.48 -10.37
C MET A 1 -16.86 4.10 -9.71
N VAL A 2 -15.79 4.82 -9.99
CA VAL A 2 -14.49 4.64 -9.35
C VAL A 2 -14.27 5.77 -8.37
N VAL A 3 -13.89 5.41 -7.14
CA VAL A 3 -13.46 6.41 -6.16
C VAL A 3 -11.93 6.33 -6.09
N ARG A 4 -11.28 7.46 -6.35
CA ARG A 4 -9.82 7.55 -6.35
C ARG A 4 -9.33 8.37 -5.17
N ALA A 5 -8.36 7.83 -4.46
CA ALA A 5 -7.64 8.53 -3.41
C ALA A 5 -6.15 8.54 -3.74
N LYS A 6 -5.41 9.42 -3.07
CA LYS A 6 -3.97 9.52 -3.27
C LYS A 6 -3.27 9.30 -1.93
N PHE A 7 -2.34 8.37 -1.91
CA PHE A 7 -1.61 7.97 -0.71
C PHE A 7 -0.12 8.01 -0.96
N ARG A 8 0.63 8.28 0.08
CA ARG A 8 2.10 8.26 0.03
C ARG A 8 2.61 7.08 0.82
N LEU A 9 3.56 6.34 0.23
CA LEU A 9 4.24 5.25 0.93
C LEU A 9 5.27 5.84 1.90
N ASN A 10 4.99 5.76 3.20
CA ASN A 10 5.85 6.35 4.22
C ASN A 10 6.85 5.38 4.82
N SER A 11 6.47 4.12 4.94
CA SER A 11 7.33 3.12 5.57
C SER A 11 6.92 1.73 5.12
N TYR A 12 7.83 0.79 5.32
CA TYR A 12 7.48 -0.62 5.22
C TYR A 12 8.26 -1.40 6.27
N THR A 13 7.71 -2.56 6.63
CA THR A 13 8.39 -3.53 7.48
C THR A 13 8.57 -4.82 6.71
N THR A 14 9.62 -5.56 7.04
CA THR A 14 9.91 -6.84 6.42
C THR A 14 9.83 -7.92 7.49
N GLU A 15 9.10 -8.98 7.19
CA GLU A 15 8.96 -10.13 8.07
C GLU A 15 9.18 -11.41 7.29
N MET A 16 9.72 -12.41 7.99
CA MET A 16 9.86 -13.74 7.43
C MET A 16 8.79 -14.61 8.06
N TYR A 17 8.18 -15.48 7.26
CA TYR A 17 7.24 -16.45 7.78
C TYR A 17 7.38 -17.77 7.03
N ASP A 18 6.90 -18.84 7.66
CA ASP A 18 6.99 -20.18 7.10
C ASP A 18 5.85 -20.42 6.11
N LYS A 19 6.20 -20.95 4.95
CA LYS A 19 5.21 -21.46 4.00
C LYS A 19 4.98 -22.95 4.35
N TRP A 20 3.74 -23.30 4.62
CA TRP A 20 3.36 -24.64 5.06
C TRP A 20 2.65 -25.39 3.93
N VAL A 21 3.07 -26.63 3.73
CA VAL A 21 2.42 -27.57 2.83
C VAL A 21 2.30 -28.90 3.58
N ASP A 22 1.10 -29.45 3.67
CA ASP A 22 0.81 -30.69 4.37
C ASP A 22 1.37 -30.72 5.81
N ASN A 23 1.16 -29.61 6.53
CA ASN A 23 1.60 -29.44 7.92
C ASN A 23 3.12 -29.43 8.10
N LYS A 24 3.85 -29.17 7.03
CA LYS A 24 5.31 -29.02 7.09
C LYS A 24 5.73 -27.68 6.53
N SER A 25 6.69 -27.03 7.19
CA SER A 25 7.31 -25.85 6.67
C SER A 25 8.25 -26.24 5.52
N VAL A 26 7.98 -25.74 4.31
CA VAL A 26 8.77 -26.08 3.14
C VAL A 26 9.79 -25.01 2.78
N GLU A 27 9.53 -23.77 3.17
CA GLU A 27 10.44 -22.66 2.93
C GLU A 27 10.07 -21.46 3.79
N LYS A 28 10.99 -20.53 3.93
CA LYS A 28 10.71 -19.23 4.52
C LYS A 28 10.44 -18.23 3.41
N VAL A 29 9.40 -17.41 3.61
CA VAL A 29 8.95 -16.42 2.64
C VAL A 29 9.05 -15.06 3.28
N GLU A 30 9.59 -14.09 2.55
CA GLU A 30 9.66 -12.71 2.98
C GLU A 30 8.35 -12.01 2.66
N LYS A 31 7.76 -11.38 3.68
CA LYS A 31 6.58 -10.54 3.52
C LYS A 31 6.96 -9.11 3.83
N ARG A 32 6.55 -8.20 2.97
CA ARG A 32 6.74 -6.77 3.19
C ARG A 32 5.39 -6.14 3.43
N THR A 33 5.26 -5.43 4.55
CA THR A 33 4.04 -4.69 4.87
C THR A 33 4.28 -3.22 4.55
N LEU A 34 3.51 -2.71 3.59
CA LEU A 34 3.62 -1.34 3.11
C LEU A 34 2.62 -0.46 3.84
N ASN A 35 3.08 0.66 4.38
CA ASN A 35 2.24 1.58 5.15
C ASN A 35 2.11 2.90 4.40
N PHE A 36 0.88 3.24 4.06
CA PHE A 36 0.54 4.44 3.31
C PHE A 36 -0.28 5.39 4.15
N THR A 37 -0.09 6.68 3.93
CA THR A 37 -0.93 7.72 4.53
C THR A 37 -1.45 8.65 3.43
N PRO A 38 -2.61 9.30 3.65
CA PRO A 38 -3.13 10.27 2.67
C PRO A 38 -2.13 11.39 2.45
N VAL A 39 -2.04 11.89 1.22
CA VAL A 39 -1.17 13.03 0.93
C VAL A 39 -1.73 14.29 1.57
N TYR A 40 -0.83 15.16 2.04
CA TYR A 40 -1.24 16.44 2.60
C TYR A 40 -1.67 17.40 1.51
N GLY A 41 -2.55 18.34 1.86
CA GLY A 41 -3.10 19.31 0.92
C GLY A 41 -2.15 20.45 0.57
N THR A 42 -0.84 20.22 0.68
CA THR A 42 0.19 21.21 0.36
C THR A 42 0.97 20.78 -0.87
N GLY A 43 1.49 21.72 -1.62
CA GLY A 43 2.39 21.45 -2.73
C GLY A 43 1.73 21.43 -4.11
N SER A 44 0.43 21.17 -4.21
CA SER A 44 -0.26 21.23 -5.50
C SER A 44 -1.78 21.29 -5.30
N GLU A 45 -2.48 21.78 -6.32
CA GLU A 45 -3.94 21.79 -6.30
C GLU A 45 -4.50 20.37 -6.33
N GLU A 46 -3.83 19.46 -7.04
CA GLU A 46 -4.23 18.06 -7.06
C GLU A 46 -4.16 17.46 -5.66
N ASN A 47 -3.07 17.67 -4.93
CA ASN A 47 -2.93 17.14 -3.57
C ASN A 47 -3.99 17.72 -2.65
N LYS A 48 -4.30 19.02 -2.79
CA LYS A 48 -5.35 19.63 -2.02
C LYS A 48 -6.71 18.99 -2.28
N ALA A 49 -7.01 18.71 -3.54
CA ALA A 49 -8.29 18.10 -3.91
C ALA A 49 -8.42 16.70 -3.29
N PHE A 50 -7.36 15.89 -3.32
CA PHE A 50 -7.38 14.58 -2.69
C PHE A 50 -7.44 14.68 -1.17
N TRP A 51 -6.72 15.60 -0.58
CA TRP A 51 -6.74 15.84 0.87
C TRP A 51 -8.12 16.28 1.35
N ASP A 52 -8.76 17.18 0.63
CA ASP A 52 -10.10 17.66 0.98
C ASP A 52 -11.13 16.53 0.89
N ALA A 53 -10.94 15.59 -0.04
CA ALA A 53 -11.84 14.45 -0.21
C ALA A 53 -11.55 13.32 0.78
N THR A 54 -10.26 13.13 1.15
CA THR A 54 -9.84 12.03 2.03
C THR A 54 -8.81 12.55 3.04
N PRO A 55 -9.24 13.39 4.00
CA PRO A 55 -8.31 14.03 4.93
C PRO A 55 -7.76 13.07 5.98
N THR A 56 -8.41 11.93 6.20
CA THR A 56 -8.00 10.94 7.19
C THR A 56 -8.01 9.56 6.57
N GLY A 57 -7.27 8.68 7.16
CA GLY A 57 -7.24 7.30 6.73
C GLY A 57 -5.85 6.70 6.82
N SER A 58 -5.78 5.43 6.56
CA SER A 58 -4.53 4.70 6.46
C SER A 58 -4.75 3.51 5.53
N LEU A 59 -3.68 3.09 4.88
CA LEU A 59 -3.72 1.92 4.03
C LEU A 59 -2.50 1.07 4.35
N GLN A 60 -2.73 -0.22 4.59
CA GLN A 60 -1.66 -1.16 4.85
C GLN A 60 -1.84 -2.36 3.94
N LEU A 61 -0.79 -2.71 3.22
CA LEU A 61 -0.79 -3.85 2.30
C LEU A 61 0.35 -4.79 2.66
N GLY A 62 0.02 -6.08 2.85
CA GLY A 62 1.01 -7.12 2.98
C GLY A 62 1.30 -7.72 1.61
N VAL A 63 2.57 -7.71 1.19
CA VAL A 63 2.96 -8.17 -0.13
C VAL A 63 4.07 -9.21 0.00
N VAL A 64 3.84 -10.39 -0.55
CA VAL A 64 4.83 -11.49 -0.52
C VAL A 64 5.53 -11.66 -1.87
N ASN A 65 4.98 -11.11 -2.93
CA ASN A 65 5.55 -11.21 -4.27
C ASN A 65 6.60 -10.12 -4.46
N GLN A 66 7.87 -10.51 -4.64
CA GLN A 66 8.96 -9.57 -4.83
C GLN A 66 8.76 -8.67 -6.06
N ASP A 67 8.20 -9.21 -7.13
CA ASP A 67 7.96 -8.43 -8.35
C ASP A 67 6.92 -7.35 -8.09
N ALA A 68 5.98 -7.60 -7.19
CA ALA A 68 4.98 -6.60 -6.82
C ALA A 68 5.59 -5.51 -5.93
N TRP A 69 6.31 -5.89 -4.86
CA TRP A 69 6.80 -4.88 -3.93
C TRP A 69 7.91 -4.01 -4.50
N LYS A 70 8.68 -4.51 -5.48
CA LYS A 70 9.72 -3.72 -6.15
C LYS A 70 9.17 -2.52 -6.92
N GLN A 71 7.87 -2.53 -7.21
CA GLN A 71 7.21 -1.44 -7.90
C GLN A 71 6.88 -0.27 -6.97
N PHE A 72 7.07 -0.46 -5.66
CA PHE A 72 6.75 0.57 -4.67
C PHE A 72 8.03 1.17 -4.11
N GLU A 73 8.08 2.50 -4.09
CA GLU A 73 9.23 3.26 -3.58
C GLU A 73 8.79 4.15 -2.42
N LEU A 74 9.63 4.21 -1.39
CA LEU A 74 9.38 5.09 -0.25
C LEU A 74 9.36 6.55 -0.69
N GLY A 75 8.43 7.30 -0.15
CA GLY A 75 8.30 8.73 -0.43
C GLY A 75 7.54 9.05 -1.71
N LYS A 76 7.11 8.05 -2.46
CA LYS A 76 6.33 8.26 -3.68
C LYS A 76 4.84 8.20 -3.40
N ASP A 77 4.09 8.86 -4.25
CA ASP A 77 2.63 8.92 -4.15
C ASP A 77 2.01 7.92 -5.12
N TYR A 78 0.92 7.31 -4.68
CA TYR A 78 0.20 6.31 -5.47
C TYR A 78 -1.29 6.60 -5.44
N TYR A 79 -1.97 6.34 -6.55
CA TYR A 79 -3.42 6.40 -6.58
C TYR A 79 -3.99 5.09 -6.05
N LEU A 80 -5.06 5.23 -5.27
CA LEU A 80 -5.85 4.09 -4.82
C LEU A 80 -7.23 4.22 -5.46
N ASP A 81 -7.57 3.28 -6.32
CA ASP A 81 -8.85 3.26 -6.99
C ASP A 81 -9.73 2.19 -6.38
N LEU A 82 -10.93 2.58 -5.97
CA LEU A 82 -11.91 1.67 -5.41
C LEU A 82 -13.10 1.58 -6.35
N THR A 83 -13.39 0.36 -6.78
CA THR A 83 -14.48 0.07 -7.70
C THR A 83 -15.31 -1.04 -7.10
N LEU A 84 -16.62 -0.93 -7.25
CA LEU A 84 -17.53 -1.98 -6.78
C LEU A 84 -17.16 -3.32 -7.42
N ALA A 85 -16.94 -4.32 -6.59
CA ALA A 85 -16.73 -5.68 -7.07
C ALA A 85 -18.09 -6.33 -7.36
N GLU A 86 -18.17 -7.02 -8.47
CA GLU A 86 -19.39 -7.69 -8.89
C GLU A 86 -19.38 -9.18 -8.57
#